data_b629fc7161f3e8eb06e6ae59e4ba8599
#
_entry.id   b629fc7161f3e8eb06e6ae59e4ba8599
#
_cell.length_a   1.000
_cell.length_b   1.000
_cell.length_c   1.000
_cell.angle_alpha   90.00
_cell.angle_beta   90.00
_cell.angle_gamma   90.00
#
_symmetry.space_group_name_H-M   'P 1'
#
loop_
_entity.id
_entity.type
_entity.pdbx_description
1 polymer ?
#
loop_
_entity_poly.entity_id
_entity_poly.type
_entity_poly.pdbx_seq_one_letter_code
_entity_poly.pdbx_strand_id
1 'polypeptide(L)'
;MNRLTGKWTTWGVAGILMAVFWLSCQTGSALSLPTLAPSDSTPEVEITIQIQNRRFEPGVLQVRVGQKTRLIFKNQDAELHAFVPGGLLSGISFQVSGTGAPEFNLKGLRRVLLPSSGQTDILFVPGQPGVYPFFCDLPGHVMSGSVVVKE
;
A
#
# COMPACT_ATOMS: atom_id res chain seq x y z
N MET A 1 37.30 7.27 56.08
CA MET A 1 38.21 8.27 56.73
C MET A 1 38.61 9.24 55.64
N ASN A 2 38.15 10.38 55.64
CA ASN A 2 38.66 11.72 55.55
C ASN A 2 37.56 12.70 55.08
N ARG A 3 37.23 13.51 56.06
CA ARG A 3 36.48 14.77 55.95
C ARG A 3 37.42 15.86 55.42
N LEU A 4 36.90 16.87 54.72
CA LEU A 4 37.30 18.26 54.71
C LEU A 4 36.19 19.07 53.97
N THR A 5 35.29 19.71 54.57
CA THR A 5 35.10 21.04 55.19
C THR A 5 35.80 22.20 54.47
N GLY A 6 35.05 23.16 54.11
CA GLY A 6 35.49 24.53 53.81
C GLY A 6 34.68 25.18 52.70
N LYS A 7 34.09 26.26 52.78
CA LYS A 7 33.86 27.41 53.62
C LYS A 7 33.03 28.40 52.75
N TRP A 8 32.04 28.97 53.38
CA TRP A 8 31.18 30.04 52.85
C TRP A 8 32.00 31.31 52.65
N THR A 9 31.75 32.06 51.57
CA THR A 9 31.98 33.51 51.51
C THR A 9 30.84 34.17 50.78
N THR A 10 30.10 34.93 51.55
CA THR A 10 29.13 35.97 51.15
C THR A 10 29.88 37.21 50.68
N TRP A 11 29.44 37.86 49.64
CA TRP A 11 29.60 39.28 49.22
C TRP A 11 28.81 39.39 47.89
N GLY A 12 27.97 40.32 47.57
CA GLY A 12 27.61 41.63 48.10
C GLY A 12 26.64 42.20 47.05
N VAL A 13 25.69 42.95 47.55
CA VAL A 13 24.59 43.63 46.84
C VAL A 13 25.14 44.67 45.89
N ALA A 14 24.71 44.68 44.62
CA ALA A 14 24.66 45.88 43.79
C ALA A 14 23.54 45.74 42.77
N GLY A 15 22.51 46.54 42.93
CA GLY A 15 21.39 46.64 42.01
C GLY A 15 21.78 47.35 40.72
N ILE A 16 21.27 46.82 39.63
CA ILE A 16 21.16 47.57 38.36
C ILE A 16 19.76 47.26 37.81
N LEU A 17 18.95 48.31 37.79
CA LEU A 17 17.70 48.41 37.06
C LEU A 17 18.03 48.32 35.57
N MET A 18 17.64 47.24 34.91
CA MET A 18 17.61 47.19 33.48
C MET A 18 16.20 47.02 32.97
N ALA A 19 15.83 47.95 32.12
CA ALA A 19 14.53 48.12 31.50
C ALA A 19 14.08 46.84 30.78
N VAL A 20 12.89 46.39 31.08
CA VAL A 20 12.21 45.28 30.38
C VAL A 20 11.74 45.81 29.03
N PHE A 21 12.52 45.49 27.99
CA PHE A 21 12.09 45.68 26.61
C PHE A 21 11.16 44.50 26.24
N TRP A 22 9.86 44.73 26.28
CA TRP A 22 8.87 43.78 25.75
C TRP A 22 9.00 43.74 24.25
N LEU A 23 9.72 42.76 23.75
CA LEU A 23 9.70 42.40 22.34
C LEU A 23 8.43 41.57 22.08
N SER A 24 7.40 42.23 21.57
CA SER A 24 6.17 41.57 21.14
C SER A 24 6.50 40.65 19.96
N CYS A 25 6.68 39.37 20.26
CA CYS A 25 6.76 38.35 19.24
C CYS A 25 5.35 38.18 18.63
N GLN A 26 5.12 38.82 17.49
CA GLN A 26 3.92 38.61 16.69
C GLN A 26 3.97 37.17 16.16
N THR A 27 3.12 36.33 16.73
CA THR A 27 2.86 35.00 16.19
C THR A 27 2.11 35.14 14.85
N GLY A 28 2.86 35.19 13.78
CA GLY A 28 2.30 35.07 12.43
C GLY A 28 1.60 33.72 12.29
N SER A 29 0.27 33.75 12.33
CA SER A 29 -0.54 32.57 11.93
C SER A 29 -0.30 32.30 10.45
N ALA A 30 0.54 31.34 10.15
CA ALA A 30 0.67 30.83 8.81
C ALA A 30 -0.67 30.19 8.43
N LEU A 31 -1.42 30.84 7.54
CA LEU A 31 -2.56 30.26 6.85
C LEU A 31 -2.02 29.13 5.99
N SER A 32 -2.09 27.90 6.49
CA SER A 32 -1.85 26.69 5.70
C SER A 32 -2.99 26.58 4.69
N LEU A 33 -2.71 26.97 3.45
CA LEU A 33 -3.59 26.66 2.34
C LEU A 33 -3.71 25.12 2.25
N PRO A 34 -4.93 24.57 2.18
CA PRO A 34 -5.09 23.15 1.92
C PRO A 34 -4.48 22.86 0.55
N THR A 35 -3.37 22.16 0.52
CA THR A 35 -2.83 21.59 -0.70
C THR A 35 -3.86 20.56 -1.17
N LEU A 36 -4.68 20.92 -2.17
CA LEU A 36 -5.48 19.96 -2.90
C LEU A 36 -4.50 19.01 -3.60
N ALA A 37 -4.28 17.86 -2.99
CA ALA A 37 -3.64 16.75 -3.71
C ALA A 37 -4.47 16.51 -4.96
N PRO A 38 -3.88 16.40 -6.17
CA PRO A 38 -4.61 16.04 -7.36
C PRO A 38 -5.29 14.69 -7.09
N SER A 39 -6.61 14.70 -6.95
CA SER A 39 -7.36 13.45 -6.94
C SER A 39 -7.19 12.87 -8.34
N ASP A 40 -6.47 11.76 -8.44
CA ASP A 40 -6.42 10.95 -9.67
C ASP A 40 -7.85 10.45 -9.92
N SER A 41 -8.61 11.26 -10.67
CA SER A 41 -10.04 11.07 -10.92
C SER A 41 -10.30 10.08 -12.07
N THR A 42 -9.29 9.30 -12.46
CA THR A 42 -9.51 8.22 -13.43
C THR A 42 -10.47 7.21 -12.81
N PRO A 43 -11.64 6.95 -13.44
CA PRO A 43 -12.60 6.00 -12.90
C PRO A 43 -11.94 4.64 -12.68
N GLU A 44 -12.00 4.15 -11.44
CA GLU A 44 -11.47 2.83 -11.07
C GLU A 44 -12.56 1.78 -11.26
N VAL A 45 -12.24 0.68 -11.93
CA VAL A 45 -13.13 -0.48 -12.07
C VAL A 45 -12.71 -1.53 -11.06
N GLU A 46 -13.65 -1.96 -10.24
CA GLU A 46 -13.46 -3.03 -9.27
C GLU A 46 -14.10 -4.32 -9.78
N ILE A 47 -13.34 -5.41 -9.73
CA ILE A 47 -13.81 -6.75 -10.10
C ILE A 47 -13.51 -7.68 -8.93
N THR A 48 -14.54 -8.21 -8.30
CA THR A 48 -14.39 -9.20 -7.24
C THR A 48 -14.33 -10.60 -7.82
N ILE A 49 -13.31 -11.35 -7.41
CA ILE A 49 -13.09 -12.76 -7.72
C ILE A 49 -13.23 -13.54 -6.41
N GLN A 50 -14.24 -14.38 -6.34
CA GLN A 50 -14.38 -15.31 -5.22
C GLN A 50 -13.55 -16.56 -5.51
N ILE A 51 -12.92 -17.08 -4.47
CA ILE A 51 -12.23 -18.37 -4.52
C ILE A 51 -13.00 -19.29 -3.59
N GLN A 52 -13.64 -20.28 -4.19
CA GLN A 52 -14.42 -21.27 -3.47
C GLN A 52 -14.36 -22.62 -4.19
N ASN A 53 -14.24 -23.70 -3.41
CA ASN A 53 -14.11 -25.05 -3.95
C ASN A 53 -12.98 -25.19 -4.98
N ARG A 54 -11.85 -24.53 -4.74
CA ARG A 54 -10.68 -24.50 -5.64
C ARG A 54 -11.01 -23.97 -7.03
N ARG A 55 -11.80 -22.90 -7.12
CA ARG A 55 -12.16 -22.23 -8.38
C ARG A 55 -12.10 -20.73 -8.22
N PHE A 56 -11.75 -20.03 -9.28
CA PHE A 56 -11.90 -18.59 -9.42
C PHE A 56 -13.25 -18.27 -10.04
N GLU A 57 -14.06 -17.45 -9.38
CA GLU A 57 -15.40 -17.06 -9.85
C GLU A 57 -15.57 -15.54 -9.80
N PRO A 58 -15.74 -14.88 -10.97
CA PRO A 58 -15.74 -15.44 -12.32
C PRO A 58 -14.34 -15.88 -12.78
N GLY A 59 -14.29 -16.92 -13.64
CA GLY A 59 -13.03 -17.41 -14.24
C GLY A 59 -12.57 -16.58 -15.45
N VAL A 60 -13.43 -15.73 -16.02
CA VAL A 60 -13.09 -14.83 -17.13
C VAL A 60 -13.45 -13.40 -16.75
N LEU A 61 -12.45 -12.51 -16.79
CA LEU A 61 -12.58 -11.10 -16.47
C LEU A 61 -12.40 -10.26 -17.72
N GLN A 62 -13.10 -9.12 -17.81
CA GLN A 62 -12.95 -8.18 -18.92
C GLN A 62 -12.59 -6.81 -18.40
N VAL A 63 -11.51 -6.24 -18.92
CA VAL A 63 -11.02 -4.89 -18.62
C VAL A 63 -10.60 -4.18 -19.90
N ARG A 64 -10.24 -2.89 -19.82
CA ARG A 64 -9.79 -2.11 -20.97
C ARG A 64 -8.38 -1.58 -20.77
N VAL A 65 -7.65 -1.40 -21.86
CA VAL A 65 -6.36 -0.71 -21.86
C VAL A 65 -6.53 0.68 -21.26
N GLY A 66 -5.58 1.09 -20.43
CA GLY A 66 -5.60 2.41 -19.77
C GLY A 66 -6.60 2.56 -18.62
N GLN A 67 -7.44 1.57 -18.38
CA GLN A 67 -8.45 1.62 -17.32
C GLN A 67 -7.86 1.19 -15.98
N LYS A 68 -7.86 2.10 -14.99
CA LYS A 68 -7.45 1.76 -13.62
C LYS A 68 -8.36 0.65 -13.07
N THR A 69 -7.76 -0.50 -12.78
CA THR A 69 -8.48 -1.72 -12.45
C THR A 69 -8.02 -2.27 -11.11
N ARG A 70 -8.96 -2.60 -10.24
CA ARG A 70 -8.75 -3.29 -8.98
C ARG A 70 -9.36 -4.69 -9.05
N LEU A 71 -8.53 -5.72 -8.97
CA LEU A 71 -8.98 -7.10 -8.78
C LEU A 71 -9.02 -7.39 -7.27
N ILE A 72 -10.17 -7.79 -6.77
CA ILE A 72 -10.42 -8.10 -5.37
C ILE A 72 -10.62 -9.60 -5.23
N PHE A 73 -9.60 -10.30 -4.76
CA PHE A 73 -9.67 -11.73 -4.47
C PHE A 73 -10.19 -11.96 -3.06
N LYS A 74 -11.29 -12.70 -2.93
CA LYS A 74 -11.85 -13.13 -1.65
C LYS A 74 -11.73 -14.64 -1.54
N ASN A 75 -10.77 -15.12 -0.76
CA ASN A 75 -10.58 -16.54 -0.54
C ASN A 75 -11.54 -17.05 0.54
N GLN A 76 -12.53 -17.85 0.14
CA GLN A 76 -13.53 -18.47 1.03
C GLN A 76 -13.15 -19.91 1.41
N ASP A 77 -12.12 -20.47 0.79
CA ASP A 77 -11.61 -21.79 1.15
C ASP A 77 -10.79 -21.74 2.44
N ALA A 78 -10.73 -22.86 3.15
CA ALA A 78 -9.91 -23.01 4.35
C ALA A 78 -8.42 -23.18 4.05
N GLU A 79 -8.02 -23.16 2.79
CA GLU A 79 -6.64 -23.38 2.32
C GLU A 79 -6.07 -22.15 1.61
N LEU A 80 -4.74 -22.12 1.54
CA LEU A 80 -3.98 -21.11 0.81
C LEU A 80 -4.15 -21.35 -0.70
N HIS A 81 -4.32 -20.25 -1.46
CA HIS A 81 -4.26 -20.25 -2.92
C HIS A 81 -3.17 -19.31 -3.43
N ALA A 82 -2.97 -19.27 -4.73
CA ALA A 82 -2.06 -18.33 -5.38
C ALA A 82 -2.69 -17.77 -6.65
N PHE A 83 -2.36 -16.52 -6.96
CA PHE A 83 -2.64 -15.88 -8.23
C PHE A 83 -1.33 -15.69 -8.99
N VAL A 84 -1.15 -16.44 -10.07
CA VAL A 84 -0.04 -16.28 -11.02
C VAL A 84 -0.56 -15.50 -12.22
N PRO A 85 -0.11 -14.27 -12.47
CA PRO A 85 -0.76 -13.33 -13.40
C PRO A 85 -0.51 -13.58 -14.89
N GLY A 86 0.23 -14.63 -15.29
CA GLY A 86 0.40 -15.04 -16.69
C GLY A 86 0.86 -13.94 -17.66
N GLY A 87 1.64 -12.97 -17.18
CA GLY A 87 2.13 -11.86 -17.99
C GLY A 87 1.30 -10.56 -17.91
N LEU A 88 0.11 -10.59 -17.35
CA LEU A 88 -0.77 -9.40 -17.22
C LEU A 88 -0.07 -8.19 -16.58
N LEU A 89 0.76 -8.43 -15.57
CA LEU A 89 1.43 -7.39 -14.79
C LEU A 89 2.90 -7.17 -15.22
N SER A 90 3.31 -7.73 -16.36
CA SER A 90 4.68 -7.57 -16.87
C SER A 90 4.91 -6.15 -17.39
N GLY A 91 5.96 -5.48 -16.89
CA GLY A 91 6.36 -4.16 -17.37
C GLY A 91 5.43 -3.01 -17.00
N ILE A 92 4.46 -3.23 -16.12
CA ILE A 92 3.56 -2.19 -15.62
C ILE A 92 3.66 -2.06 -14.09
N SER A 93 3.32 -0.89 -13.57
CA SER A 93 3.21 -0.66 -12.13
C SER A 93 1.93 -1.28 -11.58
N PHE A 94 2.03 -1.89 -10.39
CA PHE A 94 0.89 -2.44 -9.68
C PHE A 94 1.07 -2.30 -8.17
N GLN A 95 -0.02 -2.40 -7.43
CA GLN A 95 -0.03 -2.43 -5.97
C GLN A 95 -0.77 -3.68 -5.50
N VAL A 96 -0.26 -4.29 -4.44
CA VAL A 96 -0.92 -5.38 -3.72
C VAL A 96 -1.23 -4.91 -2.31
N SER A 97 -2.47 -5.11 -1.88
CA SER A 97 -2.93 -4.74 -0.54
C SER A 97 -3.84 -5.82 0.05
N GLY A 98 -4.22 -5.66 1.32
CA GLY A 98 -4.97 -6.65 2.06
C GLY A 98 -4.06 -7.72 2.68
N THR A 99 -4.53 -8.98 2.73
CA THR A 99 -3.81 -10.09 3.36
C THR A 99 -2.85 -10.83 2.43
N GLY A 100 -2.84 -10.48 1.14
CA GLY A 100 -2.01 -11.14 0.14
C GLY A 100 -0.51 -10.89 0.31
N ALA A 101 0.30 -11.89 -0.03
CA ALA A 101 1.75 -11.82 0.00
C ALA A 101 2.34 -11.98 -1.41
N PRO A 102 2.88 -10.91 -2.02
CA PRO A 102 3.50 -10.99 -3.34
C PRO A 102 4.88 -11.66 -3.24
N GLU A 103 5.14 -12.59 -4.15
CA GLU A 103 6.44 -13.23 -4.34
C GLU A 103 7.05 -12.82 -5.68
N PHE A 104 8.34 -12.49 -5.67
CA PHE A 104 9.08 -12.02 -6.83
C PHE A 104 10.18 -12.99 -7.23
N ASN A 105 10.55 -12.95 -8.50
CA ASN A 105 11.73 -13.60 -9.04
C ASN A 105 12.50 -12.63 -9.96
N LEU A 106 13.53 -13.10 -10.65
CA LEU A 106 14.34 -12.27 -11.55
C LEU A 106 13.56 -11.66 -12.74
N LYS A 107 12.36 -12.16 -13.03
CA LYS A 107 11.47 -11.67 -14.11
C LYS A 107 10.36 -10.75 -13.59
N GLY A 108 10.34 -10.42 -12.30
CA GLY A 108 9.33 -9.60 -11.65
C GLY A 108 8.37 -10.40 -10.75
N LEU A 109 7.10 -10.02 -10.70
CA LEU A 109 6.10 -10.72 -9.89
C LEU A 109 5.92 -12.15 -10.39
N ARG A 110 6.20 -13.10 -9.52
CA ARG A 110 5.96 -14.53 -9.76
C ARG A 110 4.50 -14.89 -9.49
N ARG A 111 4.04 -14.55 -8.28
CA ARG A 111 2.67 -14.83 -7.82
C ARG A 111 2.31 -13.95 -6.62
N VAL A 112 1.02 -13.92 -6.29
CA VAL A 112 0.53 -13.39 -5.02
C VAL A 112 -0.13 -14.54 -4.27
N LEU A 113 0.34 -14.81 -3.05
CA LEU A 113 -0.30 -15.77 -2.16
C LEU A 113 -1.60 -15.16 -1.63
N LEU A 114 -2.66 -15.97 -1.60
CA LEU A 114 -4.01 -15.60 -1.22
C LEU A 114 -4.42 -16.41 0.02
N PRO A 115 -4.20 -15.88 1.25
CA PRO A 115 -4.47 -16.59 2.48
C PRO A 115 -5.95 -17.01 2.61
N SER A 116 -6.16 -18.12 3.31
CA SER A 116 -7.48 -18.62 3.67
C SER A 116 -8.31 -17.55 4.39
N SER A 117 -9.59 -17.43 4.06
CA SER A 117 -10.52 -16.45 4.63
C SER A 117 -10.05 -14.98 4.50
N GLY A 118 -9.12 -14.70 3.58
CA GLY A 118 -8.52 -13.40 3.36
C GLY A 118 -9.09 -12.66 2.16
N GLN A 119 -8.84 -11.35 2.13
CA GLN A 119 -9.05 -10.50 0.96
C GLN A 119 -7.73 -9.91 0.51
N THR A 120 -7.49 -9.97 -0.80
CA THR A 120 -6.29 -9.41 -1.45
C THR A 120 -6.70 -8.57 -2.63
N ASP A 121 -6.25 -7.34 -2.68
CA ASP A 121 -6.55 -6.41 -3.75
C ASP A 121 -5.29 -6.20 -4.59
N ILE A 122 -5.46 -6.21 -5.92
CA ILE A 122 -4.39 -5.92 -6.89
C ILE A 122 -4.85 -4.77 -7.77
N LEU A 123 -4.20 -3.62 -7.64
CA LEU A 123 -4.49 -2.41 -8.41
C LEU A 123 -3.44 -2.24 -9.51
N PHE A 124 -3.88 -2.03 -10.75
CA PHE A 124 -3.01 -1.83 -11.91
C PHE A 124 -3.76 -1.09 -13.05
N VAL A 125 -3.00 -0.71 -14.07
CA VAL A 125 -3.54 -0.16 -15.32
C VAL A 125 -3.02 -1.04 -16.47
N PRO A 126 -3.89 -1.79 -17.17
CA PRO A 126 -3.45 -2.63 -18.28
C PRO A 126 -2.84 -1.78 -19.40
N GLY A 127 -1.67 -2.18 -19.89
CA GLY A 127 -0.95 -1.43 -20.94
C GLY A 127 -1.17 -1.92 -22.36
N GLN A 128 -1.63 -3.16 -22.54
CA GLN A 128 -1.77 -3.77 -23.86
C GLN A 128 -3.00 -4.68 -23.95
N PRO A 129 -3.71 -4.70 -25.10
CA PRO A 129 -4.82 -5.60 -25.30
C PRO A 129 -4.33 -7.05 -25.43
N GLY A 130 -5.16 -8.00 -25.04
CA GLY A 130 -4.81 -9.43 -25.12
C GLY A 130 -5.61 -10.29 -24.17
N VAL A 131 -5.30 -11.59 -24.19
CA VAL A 131 -5.83 -12.57 -23.25
C VAL A 131 -4.70 -13.06 -22.37
N TYR A 132 -4.81 -12.81 -21.08
CA TYR A 132 -3.81 -13.12 -20.08
C TYR A 132 -4.34 -14.21 -19.17
N PRO A 133 -3.81 -15.45 -19.27
CA PRO A 133 -4.21 -16.52 -18.37
C PRO A 133 -3.71 -16.23 -16.95
N PHE A 134 -4.47 -16.66 -15.97
CA PHE A 134 -3.99 -16.73 -14.59
C PHE A 134 -4.35 -18.08 -13.98
N PHE A 135 -3.60 -18.51 -12.98
CA PHE A 135 -3.78 -19.82 -12.37
C PHE A 135 -3.20 -19.86 -10.95
N CYS A 136 -3.52 -20.94 -10.23
CA CYS A 136 -2.87 -21.29 -8.97
C CYS A 136 -1.77 -22.34 -9.25
N ASP A 137 -0.52 -22.06 -8.82
CA ASP A 137 0.63 -22.94 -9.00
C ASP A 137 0.97 -23.78 -7.76
N LEU A 138 0.07 -23.79 -6.77
CA LEU A 138 0.25 -24.63 -5.58
C LEU A 138 0.00 -26.10 -5.90
N PRO A 139 0.76 -27.02 -5.29
CA PRO A 139 0.62 -28.45 -5.55
C PRO A 139 -0.81 -28.96 -5.33
N GLY A 140 -1.35 -29.70 -6.31
CA GLY A 140 -2.70 -30.27 -6.23
C GLY A 140 -3.84 -29.30 -6.54
N HIS A 141 -3.54 -28.04 -6.88
CA HIS A 141 -4.56 -27.04 -7.26
C HIS A 141 -4.65 -26.91 -8.79
N VAL A 142 -5.76 -27.32 -9.36
CA VAL A 142 -6.04 -27.18 -10.80
C VAL A 142 -7.05 -26.03 -10.97
N MET A 143 -6.59 -24.81 -10.77
CA MET A 143 -7.40 -23.60 -10.83
C MET A 143 -6.85 -22.67 -11.89
N SER A 144 -7.70 -22.19 -12.78
CA SER A 144 -7.30 -21.25 -13.83
C SER A 144 -8.43 -20.29 -14.20
N GLY A 145 -8.04 -19.19 -14.82
CA GLY A 145 -8.94 -18.19 -15.40
C GLY A 145 -8.19 -17.34 -16.42
N SER A 146 -8.83 -16.29 -16.91
CA SER A 146 -8.21 -15.37 -17.84
C SER A 146 -8.73 -13.93 -17.64
N VAL A 147 -7.85 -12.96 -17.90
CA VAL A 147 -8.20 -11.55 -18.05
C VAL A 147 -8.14 -11.19 -19.51
N VAL A 148 -9.27 -10.75 -20.06
CA VAL A 148 -9.39 -10.25 -21.44
C VAL A 148 -9.26 -8.73 -21.37
N VAL A 149 -8.16 -8.20 -21.87
CA VAL A 149 -7.93 -6.75 -21.99
C VAL A 149 -8.35 -6.32 -23.38
N LYS A 150 -9.36 -5.47 -23.46
CA LYS A 150 -9.88 -4.86 -24.71
C LYS A 150 -9.29 -3.47 -24.90
N GLU A 151 -9.29 -3.00 -26.14
CA GLU A 151 -9.00 -1.61 -26.49
C GLU A 151 -10.04 -0.63 -25.92
#